data_22499afedd7e3fcae0afb89d3c0316fe
#
_entry.id   22499afedd7e3fcae0afb89d3c0316fe
#
_cell.length_a   1.000
_cell.length_b   1.000
_cell.length_c   1.000
_cell.angle_alpha   90.00
_cell.angle_beta   90.00
_cell.angle_gamma   90.00
#
_symmetry.space_group_name_H-M   'P 1'
#
loop_
_entity.id
_entity.type
_entity.pdbx_description
1 polymer ?
#
loop_
_entity_poly.entity_id
_entity_poly.type
_entity_poly.pdbx_seq_one_letter_code
_entity_poly.pdbx_strand_id
1 'polypeptide(L)'
;MADVKKNYFTTGQMRNALIQIEDKMVHSNWMPSIILGINRGGCIPGVYLSHRLKTAHEVLDIRLRDHQAKPNLATLEKAFAFQKKILIIDDINDSGATFQYILDNFGKHDQRIKFAALINNKPSKVKVDYHGYEIDKDEVPSWIVFPWEEWDK
;
A
#
# COMPACT_ATOMS: atom_id res chain seq x y z
N MET A 1 15.95 2.55 -27.12
CA MET A 1 15.42 2.42 -25.75
C MET A 1 15.39 0.97 -25.35
N ALA A 2 15.94 0.67 -24.20
CA ALA A 2 15.84 -0.68 -23.69
C ALA A 2 14.41 -0.94 -23.21
N ASP A 3 13.87 -2.09 -23.58
CA ASP A 3 12.55 -2.50 -23.11
C ASP A 3 12.61 -2.76 -21.61
N VAL A 4 11.64 -2.22 -20.88
CA VAL A 4 11.53 -2.46 -19.45
C VAL A 4 11.02 -3.88 -19.25
N LYS A 5 11.75 -4.67 -18.47
CA LYS A 5 11.40 -6.06 -18.20
C LYS A 5 10.15 -6.12 -17.32
N LYS A 6 9.16 -6.92 -17.74
CA LYS A 6 7.99 -7.21 -16.92
C LYS A 6 8.33 -8.31 -15.92
N ASN A 7 8.03 -8.06 -14.66
CA ASN A 7 8.15 -9.03 -13.59
C ASN A 7 6.74 -9.35 -13.07
N TYR A 8 6.35 -10.61 -13.19
CA TYR A 8 5.02 -11.04 -12.77
C TYR A 8 5.05 -11.43 -11.30
N PHE A 9 4.27 -10.71 -10.51
CA PHE A 9 4.14 -10.94 -9.08
C PHE A 9 3.01 -11.93 -8.87
N THR A 10 3.27 -12.99 -8.10
CA THR A 10 2.30 -14.06 -7.92
C THR A 10 1.44 -13.86 -6.68
N THR A 11 0.31 -14.56 -6.63
CA THR A 11 -0.54 -14.57 -5.42
C THR A 11 0.22 -15.13 -4.22
N GLY A 12 1.07 -16.13 -4.44
CA GLY A 12 1.92 -16.67 -3.38
C GLY A 12 2.89 -15.64 -2.84
N GLN A 13 3.50 -14.84 -3.72
CA GLN A 13 4.37 -13.74 -3.31
C GLN A 13 3.61 -12.67 -2.55
N MET A 14 2.37 -12.37 -2.96
CA MET A 14 1.53 -11.42 -2.22
C MET A 14 1.29 -11.92 -0.79
N ARG A 15 0.96 -13.20 -0.63
CA ARG A 15 0.73 -13.76 0.69
C ARG A 15 1.99 -13.72 1.54
N ASN A 16 3.15 -14.05 0.96
CA ASN A 16 4.43 -13.92 1.66
C ASN A 16 4.73 -12.49 2.09
N ALA A 17 4.46 -11.53 1.22
CA ALA A 17 4.63 -10.11 1.55
C ALA A 17 3.76 -9.71 2.74
N LEU A 18 2.51 -10.17 2.76
CA LEU A 18 1.58 -9.86 3.85
C LEU A 18 2.01 -10.50 5.17
N ILE A 19 2.58 -11.71 5.12
CA ILE A 19 3.13 -12.35 6.31
C ILE A 19 4.31 -11.54 6.86
N GLN A 20 5.19 -11.06 5.98
CA GLN A 20 6.31 -10.21 6.38
C GLN A 20 5.83 -8.89 6.99
N ILE A 21 4.80 -8.28 6.41
CA ILE A 21 4.20 -7.06 6.94
C ILE A 21 3.65 -7.32 8.35
N GLU A 22 2.90 -8.40 8.53
CA GLU A 22 2.36 -8.79 9.83
C GLU A 22 3.48 -8.99 10.85
N ASP A 23 4.52 -9.72 10.48
CA ASP A 23 5.65 -9.98 11.39
C ASP A 23 6.32 -8.67 11.83
N LYS A 24 6.48 -7.74 10.91
CA LYS A 24 7.08 -6.43 11.23
C LYS A 24 6.18 -5.62 12.15
N MET A 25 4.86 -5.68 11.95
CA MET A 25 3.91 -5.03 12.84
C MET A 25 3.99 -5.61 14.26
N VAL A 26 4.02 -6.95 14.37
CA VAL A 26 4.16 -7.63 15.65
C VAL A 26 5.45 -7.21 16.36
N HIS A 27 6.58 -7.21 15.64
CA HIS A 27 7.87 -6.83 16.21
C HIS A 27 7.92 -5.37 16.64
N SER A 28 7.19 -4.49 15.98
CA SER A 28 7.10 -3.07 16.36
C SER A 28 6.05 -2.80 17.43
N ASN A 29 5.35 -3.85 17.88
CA ASN A 29 4.27 -3.76 18.86
C ASN A 29 3.17 -2.78 18.43
N TRP A 30 2.79 -2.87 17.16
CA TRP A 30 1.74 -2.02 16.59
C TRP A 30 0.83 -2.86 15.70
N MET A 31 -0.48 -2.79 15.94
CA MET A 31 -1.47 -3.49 15.11
C MET A 31 -2.60 -2.54 14.76
N PRO A 32 -3.10 -2.59 13.52
CA PRO A 32 -4.21 -1.73 13.14
C PRO A 32 -5.54 -2.20 13.73
N SER A 33 -6.44 -1.26 13.95
CA SER A 33 -7.85 -1.54 14.23
C SER A 33 -8.71 -1.35 12.98
N ILE A 34 -8.16 -0.75 11.92
CA ILE A 34 -8.78 -0.69 10.60
C ILE A 34 -7.69 -0.67 9.53
N ILE A 35 -7.97 -1.31 8.41
CA ILE A 35 -7.10 -1.33 7.24
C ILE A 35 -7.80 -0.56 6.13
N LEU A 36 -7.12 0.41 5.54
CA LEU A 36 -7.60 1.15 4.38
C LEU A 36 -6.80 0.73 3.17
N GLY A 37 -7.44 0.02 2.23
CA GLY A 37 -6.81 -0.36 0.97
C GLY A 37 -6.95 0.77 -0.04
N ILE A 38 -5.84 1.17 -0.64
CA ILE A 38 -5.86 2.21 -1.67
C ILE A 38 -6.42 1.61 -2.96
N ASN A 39 -7.50 2.18 -3.44
CA ASN A 39 -8.17 1.70 -4.64
C ASN A 39 -7.31 2.00 -5.89
N ARG A 40 -7.08 1.04 -6.77
CA ARG A 40 -7.68 -0.31 -6.75
C ARG A 40 -6.72 -1.37 -6.21
N GLY A 41 -5.43 -1.29 -6.59
CA GLY A 41 -4.45 -2.35 -6.33
C GLY A 41 -4.23 -2.67 -4.87
N GLY A 42 -4.30 -1.67 -4.01
CA GLY A 42 -4.13 -1.86 -2.56
C GLY A 42 -5.31 -2.52 -1.87
N CYS A 43 -6.49 -2.52 -2.52
CA CYS A 43 -7.67 -3.18 -1.95
C CYS A 43 -7.51 -4.70 -1.88
N ILE A 44 -6.84 -5.29 -2.86
CA ILE A 44 -6.64 -6.74 -2.90
C ILE A 44 -5.84 -7.22 -1.68
N PRO A 45 -4.60 -6.76 -1.48
CA PRO A 45 -3.85 -7.14 -0.28
C PRO A 45 -4.52 -6.65 1.00
N GLY A 46 -5.20 -5.50 0.96
CA GLY A 46 -5.93 -4.99 2.12
C GLY A 46 -7.00 -5.94 2.60
N VAL A 47 -7.80 -6.49 1.68
CA VAL A 47 -8.83 -7.48 2.01
C VAL A 47 -8.22 -8.77 2.55
N TYR A 48 -7.16 -9.28 1.90
CA TYR A 48 -6.46 -10.48 2.39
C TYR A 48 -5.96 -10.28 3.82
N LEU A 49 -5.29 -9.15 4.06
CA LEU A 49 -4.76 -8.87 5.39
C LEU A 49 -5.86 -8.68 6.43
N SER A 50 -6.98 -8.06 6.06
CA SER A 50 -8.11 -7.87 6.96
C SER A 50 -8.69 -9.20 7.43
N HIS A 51 -8.79 -10.17 6.52
CA HIS A 51 -9.23 -11.52 6.89
C HIS A 51 -8.23 -12.20 7.81
N ARG A 52 -6.95 -12.09 7.51
CA ARG A 52 -5.92 -12.70 8.34
C ARG A 52 -5.88 -12.14 9.75
N LEU A 53 -6.02 -10.82 9.88
CA LEU A 53 -5.95 -10.14 11.18
C LEU A 53 -7.32 -10.01 11.86
N LYS A 54 -8.40 -10.42 11.18
CA LYS A 54 -9.78 -10.24 11.65
C LYS A 54 -10.05 -8.77 12.00
N THR A 55 -9.63 -7.89 11.11
CA THR A 55 -9.67 -6.44 11.28
C THR A 55 -10.56 -5.84 10.19
N ALA A 56 -11.27 -4.76 10.50
CA ALA A 56 -12.13 -4.06 9.55
C ALA A 56 -11.32 -3.54 8.35
N HIS A 57 -11.94 -3.53 7.18
CA HIS A 57 -11.37 -3.01 5.94
C HIS A 57 -12.32 -2.01 5.31
N GLU A 58 -11.77 -0.90 4.83
CA GLU A 58 -12.48 0.11 4.03
C GLU A 58 -11.61 0.51 2.85
N VAL A 59 -12.22 1.10 1.85
CA VAL A 59 -11.54 1.56 0.63
C VAL A 59 -11.15 3.03 0.79
N LEU A 60 -9.93 3.36 0.41
CA LEU A 60 -9.45 4.73 0.30
C LEU A 60 -9.25 5.04 -1.19
N ASP A 61 -10.07 5.94 -1.73
CA ASP A 61 -10.10 6.18 -3.17
C ASP A 61 -9.23 7.38 -3.53
N ILE A 62 -7.96 7.09 -3.83
CA ILE A 62 -6.99 8.09 -4.27
C ILE A 62 -6.52 7.72 -5.68
N ARG A 63 -6.93 8.49 -6.69
CA ARG A 63 -6.60 8.23 -8.09
C ARG A 63 -5.82 9.38 -8.66
N LEU A 64 -4.52 9.45 -8.35
CA LEU A 64 -3.68 10.54 -8.83
C LEU A 64 -3.48 10.54 -10.35
N ARG A 65 -3.73 9.39 -11.00
CA ARG A 65 -3.61 9.26 -12.46
C ARG A 65 -4.90 9.59 -13.21
N ASP A 66 -6.00 9.73 -12.48
CA ASP A 66 -7.29 10.08 -13.05
C ASP A 66 -7.55 11.55 -12.79
N HIS A 67 -7.30 12.38 -13.81
CA HIS A 67 -7.44 13.83 -13.70
C HIS A 67 -8.89 14.30 -13.52
N GLN A 68 -9.87 13.42 -13.68
CA GLN A 68 -11.27 13.75 -13.54
C GLN A 68 -11.84 13.46 -12.15
N ALA A 69 -11.19 12.60 -11.38
CA ALA A 69 -11.63 12.23 -10.05
C ALA A 69 -10.82 12.99 -9.00
N LYS A 70 -11.49 13.63 -8.07
CA LYS A 70 -10.83 14.22 -6.92
C LYS A 70 -10.51 13.13 -5.90
N PRO A 71 -9.28 13.07 -5.37
CA PRO A 71 -8.98 12.18 -4.26
C PRO A 71 -9.90 12.43 -3.09
N ASN A 72 -10.35 11.36 -2.46
CA ASN A 72 -11.30 11.44 -1.35
C ASN A 72 -10.66 10.85 -0.09
N LEU A 73 -10.37 11.69 0.87
CA LEU A 73 -9.81 11.29 2.16
C LEU A 73 -10.85 11.14 3.26
N ALA A 74 -12.15 11.20 2.92
CA ALA A 74 -13.22 11.15 3.91
C ALA A 74 -13.18 9.89 4.79
N THR A 75 -12.87 8.73 4.19
CA THR A 75 -12.75 7.47 4.94
C THR A 75 -11.61 7.54 5.96
N LEU A 76 -10.48 8.11 5.57
CA LEU A 76 -9.34 8.31 6.48
C LEU A 76 -9.68 9.30 7.59
N GLU A 77 -10.29 10.42 7.25
CA GLU A 77 -10.69 11.43 8.21
C GLU A 77 -11.64 10.85 9.26
N LYS A 78 -12.61 10.05 8.82
CA LYS A 78 -13.56 9.40 9.71
C LYS A 78 -12.88 8.41 10.64
N ALA A 79 -12.01 7.56 10.12
CA ALA A 79 -11.29 6.59 10.93
C ALA A 79 -10.40 7.29 11.97
N PHE A 80 -9.75 8.37 11.56
CA PHE A 80 -8.91 9.16 12.45
C PHE A 80 -9.74 9.84 13.55
N ALA A 81 -10.91 10.37 13.21
CA ALA A 81 -11.81 10.99 14.16
C ALA A 81 -12.31 10.00 15.23
N PHE A 82 -12.47 8.73 14.86
CA PHE A 82 -12.84 7.67 15.82
C PHE A 82 -11.62 7.07 16.55
N GLN A 83 -10.47 7.73 16.47
CA GLN A 83 -9.22 7.35 17.15
C GLN A 83 -8.75 5.93 16.82
N LYS A 84 -9.01 5.48 15.62
CA LYS A 84 -8.57 4.17 15.15
C LYS A 84 -7.06 4.16 14.87
N LYS A 85 -6.44 2.99 15.06
CA LYS A 85 -5.11 2.74 14.50
C LYS A 85 -5.29 2.30 13.06
N ILE A 86 -4.71 3.02 12.13
CA ILE A 86 -5.01 2.92 10.72
C ILE A 86 -3.79 2.43 9.96
N LEU A 87 -3.93 1.31 9.27
CA LEU A 87 -2.94 0.87 8.29
C LEU A 87 -3.45 1.21 6.90
N ILE A 88 -2.71 2.02 6.17
CA ILE A 88 -3.01 2.34 4.78
C ILE A 88 -2.08 1.50 3.91
N ILE A 89 -2.67 0.64 3.07
CA ILE A 89 -1.90 -0.31 2.28
C ILE A 89 -2.12 -0.10 0.79
N ASP A 90 -1.02 -0.17 0.04
CA ASP A 90 -1.02 -0.18 -1.43
C ASP A 90 -0.28 -1.43 -1.92
N ASP A 91 -0.41 -1.72 -3.21
CA ASP A 91 0.33 -2.83 -3.82
C ASP A 91 1.81 -2.52 -3.96
N ILE A 92 2.14 -1.32 -4.41
CA ILE A 92 3.53 -0.89 -4.57
C ILE A 92 3.69 0.58 -4.14
N ASN A 93 4.76 0.84 -3.42
CA ASN A 93 5.25 2.20 -3.17
C ASN A 93 6.35 2.48 -4.19
N ASP A 94 5.96 3.03 -5.34
CA ASP A 94 6.87 3.22 -6.48
C ASP A 94 7.60 4.56 -6.40
N SER A 95 6.97 5.66 -6.82
CA SER A 95 7.54 7.00 -6.68
C SER A 95 7.29 7.60 -5.29
N GLY A 96 6.30 7.11 -4.58
CA GLY A 96 5.86 7.66 -3.31
C GLY A 96 4.78 8.72 -3.44
N ALA A 97 4.30 8.99 -4.67
CA ALA A 97 3.36 10.08 -4.91
C ALA A 97 2.04 9.91 -4.14
N THR A 98 1.52 8.70 -4.08
CA THR A 98 0.25 8.42 -3.41
C THR A 98 0.34 8.67 -1.90
N PHE A 99 1.37 8.11 -1.27
CA PHE A 99 1.58 8.31 0.17
C PHE A 99 1.95 9.76 0.49
N GLN A 100 2.73 10.40 -0.38
CA GLN A 100 3.06 11.81 -0.21
C GLN A 100 1.80 12.69 -0.25
N TYR A 101 0.87 12.38 -1.16
CA TYR A 101 -0.41 13.07 -1.23
C TYR A 101 -1.18 12.97 0.10
N ILE A 102 -1.20 11.78 0.71
CA ILE A 102 -1.85 11.58 1.99
C ILE A 102 -1.16 12.42 3.07
N LEU A 103 0.16 12.40 3.13
CA LEU A 103 0.92 13.19 4.11
C LEU A 103 0.66 14.69 3.94
N ASP A 104 0.66 15.18 2.71
CA ASP A 104 0.48 16.61 2.43
C ASP A 104 -0.94 17.10 2.79
N ASN A 105 -1.93 16.27 2.55
CA ASN A 105 -3.33 16.68 2.70
C ASN A 105 -3.94 16.30 4.04
N PHE A 106 -3.43 15.28 4.68
CA PHE A 106 -3.87 14.89 6.01
C PHE A 106 -3.00 15.52 7.09
N GLY A 107 -1.79 15.88 6.73
CA GLY A 107 -1.00 16.88 7.43
C GLY A 107 -0.20 16.42 8.61
N LYS A 108 -0.05 15.11 8.92
CA LYS A 108 0.75 14.81 10.11
C LYS A 108 1.22 13.37 10.19
N HIS A 109 2.45 13.23 10.67
CA HIS A 109 2.94 11.98 11.20
C HIS A 109 2.28 11.70 12.53
N ASP A 110 1.26 10.88 12.51
CA ASP A 110 0.61 10.39 13.72
C ASP A 110 0.93 8.90 13.84
N GLN A 111 1.31 8.48 15.07
CA GLN A 111 1.66 7.08 15.31
C GLN A 111 0.48 6.12 15.11
N ARG A 112 -0.73 6.66 15.02
CA ARG A 112 -1.92 5.87 14.71
C ARG A 112 -2.06 5.57 13.24
N ILE A 113 -1.30 6.24 12.36
CA ILE A 113 -1.35 6.03 10.91
C ILE A 113 -0.02 5.46 10.47
N LYS A 114 -0.06 4.27 9.86
CA LYS A 114 1.11 3.61 9.28
C LYS A 114 0.83 3.24 7.84
N PHE A 115 1.88 3.25 7.03
CA PHE A 115 1.82 2.89 5.62
C PHE A 115 2.44 1.53 5.38
N ALA A 116 1.81 0.74 4.50
CA ALA A 116 2.35 -0.54 4.07
C ALA A 116 2.24 -0.70 2.54
N ALA A 117 3.15 -1.47 1.97
CA ALA A 117 3.11 -1.85 0.56
C ALA A 117 3.66 -3.26 0.42
N LEU A 118 3.12 -4.02 -0.54
CA LEU A 118 3.66 -5.35 -0.84
C LEU A 118 5.10 -5.23 -1.35
N ILE A 119 5.35 -4.22 -2.19
CA ILE A 119 6.65 -3.94 -2.76
C ILE A 119 7.01 -2.49 -2.48
N ASN A 120 8.21 -2.28 -1.95
CA ASN A 120 8.77 -0.95 -1.76
C ASN A 120 9.89 -0.72 -2.78
N ASN A 121 9.77 0.33 -3.58
CA ASN A 121 10.84 0.79 -4.46
C ASN A 121 11.76 1.70 -3.66
N LYS A 122 13.00 1.29 -3.48
CA LYS A 122 13.96 1.96 -2.62
C LYS A 122 14.12 3.46 -2.91
N PRO A 123 14.14 3.92 -4.19
CA PRO A 123 14.22 5.35 -4.49
C PRO A 123 12.95 6.16 -4.21
N SER A 124 11.86 5.53 -3.77
CA SER A 124 10.63 6.28 -3.46
C SER A 124 10.90 7.43 -2.50
N LYS A 125 10.25 8.56 -2.74
CA LYS A 125 10.38 9.73 -1.86
C LYS A 125 9.66 9.58 -0.52
N VAL A 126 8.80 8.57 -0.37
CA VAL A 126 8.16 8.25 0.90
C VAL A 126 8.59 6.87 1.34
N LYS A 127 9.04 6.78 2.58
CA LYS A 127 9.39 5.50 3.17
C LYS A 127 8.15 4.95 3.87
N VAL A 128 7.70 3.75 3.47
CA VAL A 128 6.60 3.08 4.17
C VAL A 128 7.09 2.47 5.47
N ASP A 129 6.17 2.31 6.41
CA ASP A 129 6.49 1.72 7.71
C ASP A 129 6.73 0.21 7.60
N TYR A 130 5.96 -0.46 6.76
CA TYR A 130 6.03 -1.91 6.59
C TYR A 130 5.96 -2.28 5.12
N HIS A 131 6.85 -3.15 4.67
CA HIS A 131 6.81 -3.68 3.30
C HIS A 131 7.19 -5.16 3.29
N GLY A 132 6.78 -5.85 2.23
CA GLY A 132 7.16 -7.23 2.00
C GLY A 132 8.49 -7.32 1.28
N TYR A 133 8.48 -7.02 -0.02
CA TYR A 133 9.68 -7.06 -0.85
C TYR A 133 10.19 -5.65 -1.10
N GLU A 134 11.51 -5.54 -1.36
CA GLU A 134 12.11 -4.28 -1.76
C GLU A 134 12.79 -4.45 -3.11
N ILE A 135 12.60 -3.47 -3.98
CA ILE A 135 13.25 -3.40 -5.29
C ILE A 135 13.94 -2.05 -5.43
N ASP A 136 14.79 -1.92 -6.43
CA ASP A 136 15.42 -0.66 -6.77
C ASP A 136 15.35 -0.48 -8.29
N LYS A 137 14.39 0.31 -8.75
CA LYS A 137 14.16 0.54 -10.18
C LYS A 137 15.24 1.43 -10.81
N ASP A 138 16.01 2.16 -10.01
CA ASP A 138 17.13 2.93 -10.52
C ASP A 138 18.30 2.00 -10.90
N GLU A 139 18.49 0.92 -10.16
CA GLU A 139 19.50 -0.08 -10.48
C GLU A 139 19.03 -1.06 -11.55
N VAL A 140 17.79 -1.56 -11.41
CA VAL A 140 17.21 -2.54 -12.32
C VAL A 140 15.83 -2.05 -12.73
N PRO A 141 15.71 -1.31 -13.84
CA PRO A 141 14.41 -0.88 -14.33
C PRO A 141 13.50 -2.08 -14.58
N SER A 142 12.32 -2.07 -13.98
CA SER A 142 11.38 -3.17 -14.11
C SER A 142 9.94 -2.66 -14.00
N TRP A 143 9.02 -3.41 -14.58
CA TRP A 143 7.59 -3.18 -14.46
C TRP A 143 6.96 -4.36 -13.76
N ILE A 144 6.39 -4.12 -12.59
CA ILE A 144 5.75 -5.19 -11.82
C ILE A 144 4.32 -5.34 -12.33
N VAL A 145 3.97 -6.58 -12.68
CA VAL A 145 2.61 -6.93 -13.08
C VAL A 145 1.99 -7.77 -11.98
N PHE A 146 0.94 -7.25 -11.37
CA PHE A 146 0.23 -7.96 -10.30
C PHE A 146 -0.82 -8.91 -10.88
N PRO A 147 -1.21 -9.96 -10.14
CA PRO A 147 -2.14 -10.99 -10.65
C PRO A 147 -3.48 -10.44 -11.10
N TRP A 148 -3.91 -9.31 -10.54
CA TRP A 148 -5.19 -8.71 -10.86
C TRP A 148 -5.14 -7.74 -12.05
N GLU A 149 -3.97 -7.51 -12.64
CA GLU A 149 -3.81 -6.51 -13.71
C GLU A 149 -3.87 -7.08 -15.12
N GLU A 150 -3.38 -8.29 -15.34
CA GLU A 150 -3.35 -8.91 -16.67
C GLU A 150 -4.03 -10.27 -16.63
N TRP A 151 -5.01 -10.46 -17.49
CA TRP A 151 -5.79 -11.68 -17.59
C TRP A 151 -5.40 -12.54 -18.80
N ASP A 152 -4.89 -11.89 -19.83
CA ASP A 152 -4.56 -12.54 -21.10
C ASP A 152 -3.05 -12.78 -21.22
N LYS A 153 -2.59 -13.74 -20.50
CA LYS A 153 -1.19 -14.16 -20.59
C LYS A 153 -1.04 -15.39 -21.46
#